data_38f9e933adb6a6e7cacecfe4c8678fb3
#
_entry.id   38f9e933adb6a6e7cacecfe4c8678fb3
#
_cell.length_a   1.000
_cell.length_b   1.000
_cell.length_c   1.000
_cell.angle_alpha   90.00
_cell.angle_beta   90.00
_cell.angle_gamma   90.00
#
_symmetry.space_group_name_H-M   'P 1'
#
loop_
_entity.id
_entity.type
_entity.pdbx_description
1 polymer ?
#
loop_
_entity_poly.entity_id
_entity_poly.type
_entity_poly.pdbx_seq_one_letter_code
_entity_poly.pdbx_strand_id
1 'polypeptide(L)'
;MSHRLAKHALTSVLALIASLNSLSAAETDITIAMQLEPPHLDPTSAAAGAIDNVVYSNVFEGLTRFMGDGSVVAGLAKSWNISADGLRYTFHLQTGVTFHDGSSMTADDVKFSLDRARAEDSTNAQKALFAGIADVEVVDPHTVVVSLQAPNGNLLFNLAWGDAVIVAPETIDGIKSNPVGTGAFTFVNWVQGDKIELARNPNYWGAAPALEAATFKFISDPTAAFAAMMAEDVDAFQSFPAPENLPQFDADPRFKLLIGSTEGETILSTNNKMPPFDNKLVRQALAHAIDRQAIIDGAMFGYGTPIGSHFAPHNPAYIDLTGNSNYDPAKAKALLAEAGFADGFTTTLKLPQPSYARRGGEIIAAQLRAVGIYAEISNLEWAQWLEQVFRGKDYGLTIVSHTEPMDIGIYARPDYYFQYDNPAFQDLMTRLTATSDPVQRTAMLQEAQTVISQEYVNGYLFQLAATSVAKIGVQGMWVNAPTQAIDLTGISWAD
;
A
#
# COMPACT_ATOMS: atom_id res chain seq x y z
N MET A 1 -2.27 -103.57 -10.41
CA MET A 1 -2.42 -102.73 -9.20
C MET A 1 -1.85 -101.35 -9.51
N SER A 2 -2.66 -100.39 -9.62
CA SER A 2 -2.40 -99.12 -10.25
C SER A 2 -2.11 -98.03 -9.23
N HIS A 3 -0.99 -97.34 -9.40
CA HIS A 3 -0.80 -96.08 -8.74
C HIS A 3 -0.99 -94.93 -9.72
N ARG A 4 -1.99 -94.09 -9.47
CA ARG A 4 -2.19 -92.85 -10.20
C ARG A 4 -1.49 -91.69 -9.42
N LEU A 5 -0.52 -91.08 -10.07
CA LEU A 5 0.09 -89.84 -9.64
C LEU A 5 -0.82 -88.63 -9.96
N ALA A 6 -1.20 -87.90 -8.94
CA ALA A 6 -1.88 -86.63 -9.10
C ALA A 6 -0.82 -85.47 -9.25
N LYS A 7 -0.90 -84.77 -10.34
CA LYS A 7 -0.12 -83.53 -10.56
C LYS A 7 -0.88 -82.33 -9.99
N HIS A 8 -0.32 -81.66 -9.01
CA HIS A 8 -0.82 -80.35 -8.58
C HIS A 8 -0.15 -79.24 -9.43
N ALA A 9 -1.01 -78.58 -10.19
CA ALA A 9 -0.62 -77.36 -10.89
C ALA A 9 -0.75 -76.18 -9.89
N LEU A 10 0.37 -75.53 -9.62
CA LEU A 10 0.43 -74.25 -8.86
C LEU A 10 0.13 -73.10 -9.82
N THR A 11 -1.01 -72.47 -9.67
CA THR A 11 -1.38 -71.28 -10.43
C THR A 11 -0.91 -70.07 -9.60
N SER A 12 0.18 -69.41 -10.02
CA SER A 12 0.66 -68.14 -9.45
C SER A 12 -0.20 -67.00 -9.98
N VAL A 13 -1.03 -66.43 -9.13
CA VAL A 13 -1.75 -65.18 -9.40
C VAL A 13 -0.78 -64.02 -9.11
N LEU A 14 -0.23 -63.38 -10.14
CA LEU A 14 0.46 -62.12 -10.07
C LEU A 14 -0.60 -61.01 -9.83
N ALA A 15 -0.74 -60.52 -8.62
CA ALA A 15 -1.49 -59.33 -8.32
C ALA A 15 -0.68 -58.10 -8.79
N LEU A 16 -1.06 -57.55 -9.93
CA LEU A 16 -0.56 -56.26 -10.43
C LEU A 16 -1.21 -55.14 -9.55
N ILE A 17 -0.50 -54.66 -8.55
CA ILE A 17 -0.86 -53.44 -7.81
C ILE A 17 -0.58 -52.28 -8.75
N ALA A 18 -1.57 -51.84 -9.51
CA ALA A 18 -1.54 -50.55 -10.17
C ALA A 18 -1.63 -49.49 -9.08
N SER A 19 -0.49 -48.87 -8.75
CA SER A 19 -0.46 -47.64 -8.00
C SER A 19 -1.13 -46.54 -8.85
N LEU A 20 -2.41 -46.31 -8.60
CA LEU A 20 -3.09 -45.10 -9.03
C LEU A 20 -2.43 -43.95 -8.24
N ASN A 21 -1.39 -43.37 -8.82
CA ASN A 21 -1.06 -42.00 -8.47
C ASN A 21 -2.29 -41.18 -8.84
N SER A 22 -3.13 -40.87 -7.85
CA SER A 22 -4.10 -39.81 -7.98
C SER A 22 -3.25 -38.54 -8.26
N LEU A 23 -3.17 -38.13 -9.53
CA LEU A 23 -2.85 -36.74 -9.80
C LEU A 23 -3.92 -35.94 -9.03
N SER A 24 -3.56 -35.40 -7.88
CA SER A 24 -4.38 -34.34 -7.28
C SER A 24 -4.47 -33.27 -8.37
N ALA A 25 -5.68 -32.94 -8.81
CA ALA A 25 -5.85 -31.78 -9.67
C ALA A 25 -5.20 -30.61 -8.94
N ALA A 26 -4.38 -29.84 -9.64
CA ALA A 26 -3.80 -28.63 -9.07
C ALA A 26 -4.93 -27.76 -8.52
N GLU A 27 -4.76 -27.25 -7.31
CA GLU A 27 -5.73 -26.35 -6.69
C GLU A 27 -5.76 -25.05 -7.51
N THR A 28 -6.96 -24.65 -7.97
CA THR A 28 -7.14 -23.49 -8.87
C THR A 28 -7.97 -22.38 -8.25
N ASP A 29 -8.56 -22.66 -7.09
CA ASP A 29 -9.38 -21.72 -6.35
C ASP A 29 -8.63 -21.22 -5.11
N ILE A 30 -8.90 -19.99 -4.68
CA ILE A 30 -8.32 -19.43 -3.47
C ILE A 30 -9.37 -18.68 -2.64
N THR A 31 -9.30 -18.83 -1.32
CA THR A 31 -10.08 -18.02 -0.37
C THR A 31 -9.14 -17.12 0.41
N ILE A 32 -9.22 -15.80 0.17
CA ILE A 32 -8.41 -14.80 0.86
C ILE A 32 -9.30 -14.04 1.85
N ALA A 33 -8.93 -14.06 3.13
CA ALA A 33 -9.62 -13.27 4.13
C ALA A 33 -9.12 -11.83 4.14
N MET A 34 -10.02 -10.91 4.41
CA MET A 34 -9.75 -9.49 4.61
C MET A 34 -10.57 -8.95 5.79
N GLN A 35 -10.07 -7.90 6.44
CA GLN A 35 -10.65 -7.38 7.67
C GLN A 35 -11.92 -6.57 7.43
N LEU A 36 -11.97 -5.83 6.32
CA LEU A 36 -13.03 -4.87 6.02
C LEU A 36 -13.78 -5.27 4.77
N GLU A 37 -15.10 -5.28 4.89
CA GLU A 37 -15.99 -5.37 3.73
C GLU A 37 -16.01 -4.03 2.99
N PRO A 38 -15.91 -4.01 1.64
CA PRO A 38 -16.08 -2.78 0.87
C PRO A 38 -17.52 -2.26 0.98
N PRO A 39 -17.73 -0.91 1.05
CA PRO A 39 -19.08 -0.34 1.09
C PRO A 39 -19.81 -0.48 -0.26
N HIS A 40 -19.08 -0.61 -1.35
CA HIS A 40 -19.49 -0.85 -2.73
C HIS A 40 -18.26 -1.23 -3.57
N LEU A 41 -18.40 -1.48 -4.89
CA LEU A 41 -17.33 -1.98 -5.76
C LEU A 41 -16.86 -0.97 -6.83
N ASP A 42 -17.22 0.32 -6.69
CA ASP A 42 -16.75 1.40 -7.57
C ASP A 42 -15.49 2.08 -6.97
N PRO A 43 -14.27 1.81 -7.47
CA PRO A 43 -13.05 2.42 -6.96
C PRO A 43 -12.96 3.92 -7.28
N THR A 44 -13.74 4.40 -8.25
CA THR A 44 -13.71 5.78 -8.72
C THR A 44 -14.64 6.73 -7.95
N SER A 45 -15.27 6.28 -6.85
CA SER A 45 -16.26 7.10 -6.14
C SER A 45 -16.12 7.12 -4.61
N ALA A 46 -15.12 6.48 -4.03
CA ALA A 46 -14.89 6.51 -2.57
C ALA A 46 -13.44 6.18 -2.22
N ALA A 47 -12.97 6.76 -1.09
CA ALA A 47 -11.63 6.53 -0.54
C ALA A 47 -11.59 5.31 0.41
N ALA A 48 -12.26 4.20 0.08
CA ALA A 48 -12.27 3.00 0.91
C ALA A 48 -11.32 1.93 0.33
N GLY A 49 -10.13 1.79 0.87
CA GLY A 49 -9.13 0.82 0.40
C GLY A 49 -9.63 -0.63 0.30
N ALA A 50 -10.69 -1.00 1.05
CA ALA A 50 -11.33 -2.30 0.91
C ALA A 50 -11.94 -2.53 -0.49
N ILE A 51 -12.33 -1.46 -1.21
CA ILE A 51 -12.80 -1.56 -2.59
C ILE A 51 -11.63 -2.02 -3.47
N ASP A 52 -10.52 -1.29 -3.42
CA ASP A 52 -9.35 -1.55 -4.25
C ASP A 52 -8.74 -2.92 -3.95
N ASN A 53 -8.75 -3.37 -2.70
CA ASN A 53 -8.31 -4.73 -2.34
C ASN A 53 -9.02 -5.82 -3.15
N VAL A 54 -10.27 -5.62 -3.52
CA VAL A 54 -11.05 -6.60 -4.31
C VAL A 54 -10.93 -6.34 -5.81
N VAL A 55 -11.10 -5.10 -6.25
CA VAL A 55 -11.36 -4.81 -7.66
C VAL A 55 -10.15 -4.31 -8.45
N TYR A 56 -9.15 -3.68 -7.80
CA TYR A 56 -7.96 -3.16 -8.46
C TYR A 56 -7.11 -4.31 -9.04
N SER A 57 -6.68 -4.16 -10.29
CA SER A 57 -5.95 -5.18 -11.08
C SER A 57 -6.70 -6.49 -11.31
N ASN A 58 -7.74 -6.79 -10.56
CA ASN A 58 -8.55 -8.01 -10.71
C ASN A 58 -9.71 -7.79 -11.68
N VAL A 59 -10.54 -6.79 -11.40
CA VAL A 59 -11.75 -6.45 -12.18
C VAL A 59 -11.48 -5.24 -13.07
N PHE A 60 -10.83 -4.21 -12.52
CA PHE A 60 -10.53 -2.97 -13.23
C PHE A 60 -9.03 -2.76 -13.43
N GLU A 61 -8.67 -2.12 -14.53
CA GLU A 61 -7.30 -1.78 -14.88
C GLU A 61 -7.19 -0.29 -15.27
N GLY A 62 -6.01 0.28 -15.01
CA GLY A 62 -5.64 1.64 -15.41
C GLY A 62 -4.76 1.67 -16.66
N LEU A 63 -4.44 2.85 -17.15
CA LEU A 63 -3.44 3.01 -18.23
C LEU A 63 -2.06 2.51 -17.80
N THR A 64 -1.72 2.73 -16.54
CA THR A 64 -0.55 2.19 -15.86
C THR A 64 -0.99 1.40 -14.63
N ARG A 65 -0.12 0.59 -14.04
CA ARG A 65 -0.43 -0.19 -12.83
C ARG A 65 0.74 -0.26 -11.86
N PHE A 66 0.47 -0.41 -10.59
CA PHE A 66 1.46 -0.74 -9.56
C PHE A 66 1.86 -2.21 -9.60
N MET A 67 3.12 -2.45 -9.26
CA MET A 67 3.64 -3.77 -8.93
C MET A 67 3.96 -3.85 -7.43
N GLY A 68 4.06 -5.07 -6.89
CA GLY A 68 4.32 -5.29 -5.46
C GLY A 68 5.65 -4.74 -4.92
N ASP A 69 6.56 -4.31 -5.81
CA ASP A 69 7.80 -3.61 -5.46
C ASP A 69 7.68 -2.07 -5.49
N GLY A 70 6.46 -1.54 -5.67
CA GLY A 70 6.19 -0.11 -5.75
C GLY A 70 6.47 0.52 -7.12
N SER A 71 6.97 -0.24 -8.09
CA SER A 71 7.17 0.26 -9.46
C SER A 71 5.85 0.44 -10.19
N VAL A 72 5.84 1.39 -11.14
CA VAL A 72 4.72 1.63 -12.04
C VAL A 72 5.08 1.14 -13.44
N VAL A 73 4.24 0.28 -13.98
CA VAL A 73 4.46 -0.35 -15.29
C VAL A 73 3.29 -0.08 -16.25
N ALA A 74 3.45 -0.49 -17.50
CA ALA A 74 2.39 -0.47 -18.50
C ALA A 74 1.20 -1.35 -18.06
N GLY A 75 -0.02 -0.81 -18.28
CA GLY A 75 -1.29 -1.49 -18.11
C GLY A 75 -2.06 -1.52 -19.44
N LEU A 76 -3.23 -0.90 -19.49
CA LEU A 76 -4.02 -0.75 -20.71
C LEU A 76 -3.32 0.12 -21.76
N ALA A 77 -2.40 1.02 -21.35
CA ALA A 77 -1.44 1.63 -22.25
C ALA A 77 -0.20 0.74 -22.36
N LYS A 78 0.08 0.20 -23.56
CA LYS A 78 1.28 -0.61 -23.80
C LYS A 78 2.56 0.22 -23.86
N SER A 79 2.44 1.52 -24.17
CA SER A 79 3.55 2.48 -24.23
C SER A 79 3.01 3.91 -24.26
N TRP A 80 3.92 4.87 -24.04
CA TRP A 80 3.60 6.31 -24.12
C TRP A 80 4.80 7.11 -24.60
N ASN A 81 4.52 8.30 -25.12
CA ASN A 81 5.51 9.31 -25.45
C ASN A 81 5.19 10.61 -24.71
N ILE A 82 6.20 11.26 -24.18
CA ILE A 82 6.09 12.54 -23.49
C ILE A 82 6.73 13.61 -24.34
N SER A 83 6.01 14.72 -24.58
CA SER A 83 6.57 15.88 -25.31
C SER A 83 7.73 16.51 -24.54
N ALA A 84 8.62 17.19 -25.25
CA ALA A 84 9.83 17.77 -24.66
C ALA A 84 9.53 18.84 -23.56
N ASP A 85 8.37 19.48 -23.64
CA ASP A 85 7.88 20.43 -22.63
C ASP A 85 7.15 19.75 -21.45
N GLY A 86 6.97 18.44 -21.48
CA GLY A 86 6.28 17.67 -20.44
C GLY A 86 4.77 17.91 -20.36
N LEU A 87 4.17 18.58 -21.37
CA LEU A 87 2.76 18.96 -21.35
C LEU A 87 1.83 17.98 -22.06
N ARG A 88 2.36 17.07 -22.88
CA ARG A 88 1.55 16.13 -23.66
C ARG A 88 2.06 14.70 -23.47
N TYR A 89 1.17 13.82 -23.09
CA TYR A 89 1.39 12.38 -22.96
C TYR A 89 0.55 11.67 -24.01
N THR A 90 1.20 11.07 -25.00
CA THR A 90 0.52 10.25 -26.01
C THR A 90 0.58 8.80 -25.59
N PHE A 91 -0.55 8.22 -25.21
CA PHE A 91 -0.68 6.82 -24.83
C PHE A 91 -1.10 5.96 -26.02
N HIS A 92 -0.40 4.85 -26.22
CA HIS A 92 -0.75 3.82 -27.18
C HIS A 92 -1.37 2.64 -26.45
N LEU A 93 -2.66 2.39 -26.68
CA LEU A 93 -3.44 1.39 -25.97
C LEU A 93 -3.16 -0.03 -26.47
N GLN A 94 -3.38 -1.02 -25.61
CA GLN A 94 -3.44 -2.42 -25.98
C GLN A 94 -4.55 -2.63 -27.04
N THR A 95 -4.43 -3.68 -27.85
CA THR A 95 -5.42 -4.03 -28.88
C THR A 95 -6.14 -5.31 -28.49
N GLY A 96 -7.42 -5.44 -28.85
CA GLY A 96 -8.22 -6.62 -28.55
C GLY A 96 -8.67 -6.71 -27.10
N VAL A 97 -8.58 -5.61 -26.35
CA VAL A 97 -9.12 -5.52 -24.98
C VAL A 97 -10.63 -5.43 -25.05
N THR A 98 -11.32 -6.24 -24.24
CA THR A 98 -12.78 -6.19 -24.06
C THR A 98 -13.12 -6.02 -22.59
N PHE A 99 -14.20 -5.30 -22.33
CA PHE A 99 -14.84 -5.33 -21.02
C PHE A 99 -15.48 -6.69 -20.77
N HIS A 100 -15.83 -7.00 -19.53
CA HIS A 100 -16.42 -8.28 -19.14
C HIS A 100 -17.79 -8.55 -19.77
N ASP A 101 -18.48 -7.54 -20.27
CA ASP A 101 -19.74 -7.65 -21.03
C ASP A 101 -19.55 -7.95 -22.52
N GLY A 102 -18.28 -7.98 -22.97
CA GLY A 102 -17.88 -8.26 -24.35
C GLY A 102 -17.75 -7.00 -25.24
N SER A 103 -18.05 -5.81 -24.76
CA SER A 103 -17.81 -4.57 -25.46
C SER A 103 -16.31 -4.29 -25.60
N SER A 104 -15.89 -3.64 -26.70
CA SER A 104 -14.48 -3.32 -26.95
C SER A 104 -14.05 -2.10 -26.16
N MET A 105 -12.90 -2.14 -25.47
CA MET A 105 -12.27 -0.98 -24.85
C MET A 105 -11.53 -0.17 -25.90
N THR A 106 -11.75 1.14 -25.94
CA THR A 106 -11.17 2.10 -26.87
C THR A 106 -10.66 3.36 -26.16
N ALA A 107 -10.07 4.27 -26.95
CA ALA A 107 -9.64 5.58 -26.47
C ALA A 107 -10.81 6.47 -25.98
N ASP A 108 -12.04 6.21 -26.45
CA ASP A 108 -13.24 6.93 -25.97
C ASP A 108 -13.54 6.59 -24.50
N ASP A 109 -13.33 5.33 -24.07
CA ASP A 109 -13.51 4.90 -22.69
C ASP A 109 -12.46 5.53 -21.77
N VAL A 110 -11.23 5.66 -22.25
CA VAL A 110 -10.16 6.37 -21.53
C VAL A 110 -10.52 7.84 -21.34
N LYS A 111 -11.00 8.50 -22.42
CA LYS A 111 -11.47 9.89 -22.35
C LYS A 111 -12.64 10.03 -21.38
N PHE A 112 -13.63 9.17 -21.47
CA PHE A 112 -14.77 9.16 -20.54
C PHE A 112 -14.31 9.04 -19.07
N SER A 113 -13.46 8.09 -18.78
CA SER A 113 -12.98 7.83 -17.42
C SER A 113 -12.21 9.01 -16.82
N LEU A 114 -11.28 9.59 -17.57
CA LEU A 114 -10.49 10.72 -17.12
C LEU A 114 -11.33 12.02 -17.05
N ASP A 115 -12.23 12.25 -17.99
CA ASP A 115 -13.14 13.40 -17.97
C ASP A 115 -14.10 13.31 -16.76
N ARG A 116 -14.63 12.11 -16.46
CA ARG A 116 -15.44 11.86 -15.27
C ARG A 116 -14.66 12.08 -13.97
N ALA A 117 -13.41 11.62 -13.90
CA ALA A 117 -12.59 11.78 -12.70
C ALA A 117 -12.28 13.25 -12.38
N ARG A 118 -12.07 14.10 -13.39
CA ARG A 118 -11.74 15.53 -13.25
C ARG A 118 -12.94 16.47 -13.29
N ALA A 119 -14.16 15.99 -13.56
CA ALA A 119 -15.37 16.82 -13.66
C ALA A 119 -15.62 17.63 -12.39
N GLU A 120 -16.29 18.79 -12.49
CA GLU A 120 -16.54 19.67 -11.34
C GLU A 120 -17.38 18.97 -10.26
N ASP A 121 -18.34 18.15 -10.64
CA ASP A 121 -19.22 17.35 -9.80
C ASP A 121 -18.69 15.94 -9.50
N SER A 122 -17.44 15.65 -9.86
CA SER A 122 -16.82 14.34 -9.63
C SER A 122 -16.84 13.96 -8.15
N THR A 123 -17.28 12.73 -7.88
CA THR A 123 -17.20 12.08 -6.56
C THR A 123 -15.91 11.26 -6.36
N ASN A 124 -14.97 11.32 -7.30
CA ASN A 124 -13.69 10.65 -7.21
C ASN A 124 -12.91 11.18 -6.00
N ALA A 125 -12.49 10.27 -5.11
CA ALA A 125 -11.82 10.64 -3.88
C ALA A 125 -10.45 11.30 -4.13
N GLN A 126 -9.79 10.92 -5.23
CA GLN A 126 -8.50 11.45 -5.66
C GLN A 126 -8.62 12.46 -6.82
N LYS A 127 -9.77 13.12 -6.97
CA LYS A 127 -10.02 14.14 -8.00
C LYS A 127 -8.85 15.14 -8.18
N ALA A 128 -8.18 15.48 -7.09
CA ALA A 128 -7.03 16.40 -7.11
C ALA A 128 -5.87 15.89 -7.98
N LEU A 129 -5.68 14.58 -8.14
CA LEU A 129 -4.63 14.00 -8.97
C LEU A 129 -4.87 14.28 -10.48
N PHE A 130 -6.13 14.48 -10.88
CA PHE A 130 -6.55 14.71 -12.26
C PHE A 130 -6.77 16.19 -12.59
N ALA A 131 -6.74 17.08 -11.59
CA ALA A 131 -7.04 18.51 -11.75
C ALA A 131 -6.07 19.23 -12.71
N GLY A 132 -4.84 18.74 -12.85
CA GLY A 132 -3.84 19.27 -13.79
C GLY A 132 -4.05 18.87 -15.26
N ILE A 133 -4.99 17.96 -15.56
CA ILE A 133 -5.31 17.55 -16.93
C ILE A 133 -6.14 18.67 -17.59
N ALA A 134 -5.58 19.26 -18.66
CA ALA A 134 -6.27 20.29 -19.43
C ALA A 134 -7.26 19.70 -20.42
N ASP A 135 -6.86 18.63 -21.12
CA ASP A 135 -7.68 17.99 -22.16
C ASP A 135 -7.30 16.52 -22.34
N VAL A 136 -8.25 15.71 -22.81
CA VAL A 136 -8.08 14.33 -23.24
C VAL A 136 -8.62 14.20 -24.66
N GLU A 137 -7.71 14.05 -25.64
CA GLU A 137 -8.01 13.98 -27.07
C GLU A 137 -7.94 12.53 -27.56
N VAL A 138 -9.00 12.05 -28.20
CA VAL A 138 -9.01 10.77 -28.93
C VAL A 138 -8.46 10.99 -30.33
N VAL A 139 -7.31 10.41 -30.64
CA VAL A 139 -6.68 10.49 -31.95
C VAL A 139 -7.22 9.41 -32.89
N ASP A 140 -7.29 8.20 -32.37
CA ASP A 140 -7.87 7.01 -33.00
C ASP A 140 -8.30 6.01 -31.91
N PRO A 141 -8.96 4.89 -32.23
CA PRO A 141 -9.47 3.95 -31.21
C PRO A 141 -8.41 3.40 -30.23
N HIS A 142 -7.11 3.51 -30.56
CA HIS A 142 -6.00 2.98 -29.74
C HIS A 142 -4.95 4.03 -29.39
N THR A 143 -5.24 5.30 -29.63
CA THR A 143 -4.32 6.41 -29.32
C THR A 143 -5.07 7.54 -28.64
N VAL A 144 -4.66 7.88 -27.42
CA VAL A 144 -5.20 9.00 -26.65
C VAL A 144 -4.08 9.96 -26.26
N VAL A 145 -4.34 11.26 -26.32
CA VAL A 145 -3.40 12.31 -25.87
C VAL A 145 -3.97 12.98 -24.64
N VAL A 146 -3.24 12.93 -23.53
CA VAL A 146 -3.54 13.69 -22.31
C VAL A 146 -2.66 14.93 -22.30
N SER A 147 -3.30 16.10 -22.34
CA SER A 147 -2.65 17.42 -22.27
C SER A 147 -2.74 17.99 -20.87
N LEU A 148 -1.66 18.56 -20.35
CA LEU A 148 -1.58 19.10 -19.00
C LEU A 148 -1.53 20.63 -19.01
N GLN A 149 -2.05 21.25 -17.94
CA GLN A 149 -1.97 22.69 -17.68
C GLN A 149 -0.55 23.14 -17.33
N ALA A 150 0.22 22.26 -16.66
CA ALA A 150 1.62 22.43 -16.31
C ALA A 150 2.28 21.03 -16.32
N PRO A 151 3.62 20.94 -16.52
CA PRO A 151 4.32 19.68 -16.47
C PRO A 151 4.07 18.97 -15.14
N ASN A 152 3.76 17.67 -15.20
CA ASN A 152 3.52 16.83 -14.04
C ASN A 152 4.19 15.47 -14.18
N GLY A 153 5.39 15.33 -13.64
CA GLY A 153 6.13 14.07 -13.66
C GLY A 153 5.51 12.93 -12.85
N ASN A 154 4.47 13.20 -12.05
CA ASN A 154 3.72 12.16 -11.32
C ASN A 154 2.56 11.59 -12.13
N LEU A 155 2.30 12.06 -13.36
CA LEU A 155 1.10 11.64 -14.11
C LEU A 155 1.01 10.12 -14.25
N LEU A 156 2.10 9.44 -14.63
CA LEU A 156 2.11 7.98 -14.80
C LEU A 156 1.83 7.25 -13.49
N PHE A 157 2.34 7.78 -12.38
CA PHE A 157 2.06 7.28 -11.04
C PHE A 157 0.59 7.50 -10.67
N ASN A 158 0.06 8.69 -10.93
CA ASN A 158 -1.35 9.02 -10.65
C ASN A 158 -2.33 8.15 -11.45
N LEU A 159 -1.96 7.78 -12.69
CA LEU A 159 -2.77 6.91 -13.56
C LEU A 159 -2.69 5.42 -13.18
N ALA A 160 -1.87 5.05 -12.21
CA ALA A 160 -1.80 3.70 -11.67
C ALA A 160 -2.72 3.49 -10.45
N TRP A 161 -3.33 4.54 -9.90
CA TRP A 161 -4.25 4.43 -8.76
C TRP A 161 -5.56 3.75 -9.13
N GLY A 162 -6.22 3.12 -8.16
CA GLY A 162 -7.56 2.55 -8.32
C GLY A 162 -8.60 3.56 -8.77
N ASP A 163 -8.45 4.81 -8.36
CA ASP A 163 -9.28 5.95 -8.77
C ASP A 163 -9.14 6.33 -10.26
N ALA A 164 -8.11 5.84 -10.95
CA ALA A 164 -7.78 6.12 -12.34
C ALA A 164 -8.09 4.96 -13.30
N VAL A 165 -8.80 3.94 -12.85
CA VAL A 165 -9.16 2.79 -13.68
C VAL A 165 -10.09 3.20 -14.83
N ILE A 166 -10.01 2.44 -15.92
CA ILE A 166 -10.84 2.69 -17.11
C ILE A 166 -12.17 1.94 -16.96
N VAL A 167 -13.26 2.67 -17.14
CA VAL A 167 -14.63 2.20 -17.02
C VAL A 167 -15.44 2.49 -18.28
N ALA A 168 -16.39 1.61 -18.60
CA ALA A 168 -17.29 1.81 -19.73
C ALA A 168 -18.48 2.71 -19.34
N PRO A 169 -18.84 3.71 -20.16
CA PRO A 169 -19.98 4.59 -19.89
C PRO A 169 -21.31 3.80 -19.77
N GLU A 170 -21.46 2.71 -20.53
CA GLU A 170 -22.69 1.92 -20.57
C GLU A 170 -22.97 1.14 -19.27
N THR A 171 -21.93 0.86 -18.48
CA THR A 171 -22.04 0.03 -17.24
C THR A 171 -21.90 0.84 -15.96
N ILE A 172 -21.65 2.14 -16.07
CA ILE A 172 -21.29 2.99 -14.94
C ILE A 172 -22.37 3.09 -13.85
N ASP A 173 -23.64 3.05 -14.22
CA ASP A 173 -24.75 3.12 -13.27
C ASP A 173 -24.84 1.90 -12.34
N GLY A 174 -24.36 0.74 -12.80
CA GLY A 174 -24.34 -0.52 -12.05
C GLY A 174 -23.04 -0.82 -11.29
N ILE A 175 -21.99 -0.04 -11.52
CA ILE A 175 -20.60 -0.34 -11.11
C ILE A 175 -20.43 -0.63 -9.61
N LYS A 176 -21.27 -0.03 -8.75
CA LYS A 176 -21.18 -0.19 -7.29
C LYS A 176 -21.54 -1.59 -6.80
N SER A 177 -22.36 -2.33 -7.53
CA SER A 177 -22.83 -3.67 -7.14
C SER A 177 -22.59 -4.75 -8.18
N ASN A 178 -22.34 -4.36 -9.42
CA ASN A 178 -22.03 -5.26 -10.53
C ASN A 178 -20.91 -4.64 -11.37
N PRO A 179 -19.66 -4.70 -10.88
CA PRO A 179 -18.52 -4.09 -11.56
C PRO A 179 -18.21 -4.82 -12.88
N VAL A 180 -18.07 -4.05 -13.96
CA VAL A 180 -17.70 -4.50 -15.30
C VAL A 180 -16.44 -3.76 -15.71
N GLY A 181 -15.32 -4.44 -15.75
CA GLY A 181 -14.00 -3.91 -16.10
C GLY A 181 -13.35 -4.72 -17.21
N THR A 182 -12.05 -4.51 -17.41
CA THR A 182 -11.23 -5.20 -18.42
C THR A 182 -10.34 -6.29 -17.82
N GLY A 183 -10.38 -6.45 -16.50
CA GLY A 183 -9.42 -7.22 -15.71
C GLY A 183 -9.46 -8.73 -15.91
N ALA A 184 -8.50 -9.39 -15.30
CA ALA A 184 -8.27 -10.82 -15.40
C ALA A 184 -9.34 -11.67 -14.70
N PHE A 185 -10.17 -11.07 -13.85
CA PHE A 185 -11.27 -11.72 -13.15
C PHE A 185 -12.57 -10.94 -13.31
N THR A 186 -13.67 -11.68 -13.45
CA THR A 186 -15.05 -11.16 -13.52
C THR A 186 -15.72 -11.27 -12.17
N PHE A 187 -16.58 -10.33 -11.83
CA PHE A 187 -17.45 -10.39 -10.66
C PHE A 187 -18.51 -11.51 -10.84
N VAL A 188 -18.69 -12.32 -9.79
CA VAL A 188 -19.69 -13.41 -9.78
C VAL A 188 -20.81 -13.09 -8.80
N ASN A 189 -20.47 -12.81 -7.53
CA ASN A 189 -21.46 -12.67 -6.48
C ASN A 189 -20.90 -11.89 -5.29
N TRP A 190 -21.79 -11.25 -4.54
CA TRP A 190 -21.50 -10.62 -3.26
C TRP A 190 -22.57 -10.99 -2.24
N VAL A 191 -22.18 -11.75 -1.23
CA VAL A 191 -22.99 -12.00 -0.04
C VAL A 191 -22.57 -11.01 1.05
N GLN A 192 -23.38 -9.97 1.23
CA GLN A 192 -23.07 -8.90 2.20
C GLN A 192 -22.84 -9.46 3.60
N GLY A 193 -21.79 -8.97 4.26
CA GLY A 193 -21.35 -9.42 5.58
C GLY A 193 -20.60 -10.75 5.58
N ASP A 194 -20.41 -11.40 4.42
CA ASP A 194 -19.72 -12.69 4.33
C ASP A 194 -18.59 -12.71 3.30
N LYS A 195 -18.89 -12.54 1.99
CA LYS A 195 -17.90 -12.72 0.94
C LYS A 195 -18.21 -12.04 -0.39
N ILE A 196 -17.18 -11.86 -1.21
CA ILE A 196 -17.25 -11.57 -2.65
C ILE A 196 -16.56 -12.69 -3.41
N GLU A 197 -17.16 -13.10 -4.54
CA GLU A 197 -16.66 -14.18 -5.41
C GLU A 197 -16.31 -13.61 -6.79
N LEU A 198 -15.12 -13.95 -7.28
CA LEU A 198 -14.63 -13.64 -8.62
C LEU A 198 -14.29 -14.91 -9.37
N ALA A 199 -14.45 -14.92 -10.70
CA ALA A 199 -14.04 -16.00 -11.58
C ALA A 199 -13.04 -15.49 -12.64
N ARG A 200 -12.13 -16.36 -13.10
CA ARG A 200 -11.20 -16.04 -14.17
C ARG A 200 -11.93 -15.57 -15.43
N ASN A 201 -11.51 -14.45 -15.99
CA ASN A 201 -12.00 -13.97 -17.28
C ASN A 201 -11.39 -14.81 -18.43
N PRO A 202 -12.18 -15.62 -19.13
CA PRO A 202 -11.65 -16.45 -20.21
C PRO A 202 -11.23 -15.66 -21.44
N ASN A 203 -11.65 -14.38 -21.53
CA ASN A 203 -11.35 -13.49 -22.64
C ASN A 203 -10.32 -12.40 -22.25
N TYR A 204 -9.60 -12.61 -21.16
CA TYR A 204 -8.60 -11.65 -20.71
C TYR A 204 -7.52 -11.41 -21.80
N TRP A 205 -7.24 -10.15 -22.08
CA TRP A 205 -6.30 -9.73 -23.11
C TRP A 205 -4.82 -10.02 -22.77
N GLY A 206 -4.50 -10.13 -21.46
CA GLY A 206 -3.16 -10.41 -20.95
C GLY A 206 -2.90 -11.91 -20.75
N ALA A 207 -1.89 -12.24 -19.95
CA ALA A 207 -1.61 -13.62 -19.58
C ALA A 207 -2.73 -14.16 -18.68
N ALA A 208 -3.26 -15.35 -19.01
CA ALA A 208 -4.28 -15.98 -18.20
C ALA A 208 -3.75 -16.26 -16.77
N PRO A 209 -4.47 -15.85 -15.70
CA PRO A 209 -4.09 -16.19 -14.34
C PRO A 209 -4.14 -17.71 -14.10
N ALA A 210 -3.33 -18.18 -13.15
CA ALA A 210 -3.34 -19.60 -12.75
C ALA A 210 -4.64 -19.98 -12.03
N LEU A 211 -5.20 -19.06 -11.24
CA LEU A 211 -6.45 -19.26 -10.50
C LEU A 211 -7.66 -19.26 -11.44
N GLU A 212 -8.64 -20.12 -11.16
CA GLU A 212 -9.94 -20.15 -11.85
C GLU A 212 -11.00 -19.37 -11.10
N ALA A 213 -10.92 -19.33 -9.76
CA ALA A 213 -11.81 -18.56 -8.92
C ALA A 213 -11.09 -18.00 -7.69
N ALA A 214 -11.63 -16.90 -7.15
CA ALA A 214 -11.19 -16.33 -5.89
C ALA A 214 -12.38 -15.88 -5.05
N THR A 215 -12.30 -16.15 -3.74
CA THR A 215 -13.26 -15.70 -2.75
C THR A 215 -12.57 -14.75 -1.78
N PHE A 216 -13.09 -13.53 -1.64
CA PHE A 216 -12.71 -12.59 -0.59
C PHE A 216 -13.67 -12.73 0.58
N LYS A 217 -13.21 -13.27 1.71
CA LYS A 217 -14.02 -13.51 2.91
C LYS A 217 -13.79 -12.42 3.96
N PHE A 218 -14.86 -11.89 4.56
CA PHE A 218 -14.75 -10.80 5.54
C PHE A 218 -14.66 -11.35 6.96
N ILE A 219 -13.54 -11.11 7.66
CA ILE A 219 -13.32 -11.54 9.04
C ILE A 219 -12.69 -10.38 9.81
N SER A 220 -13.51 -9.59 10.51
CA SER A 220 -13.06 -8.39 11.21
C SER A 220 -12.51 -8.66 12.61
N ASP A 221 -12.99 -9.73 13.29
CA ASP A 221 -12.55 -10.09 14.64
C ASP A 221 -11.19 -10.81 14.60
N PRO A 222 -10.15 -10.33 15.33
CA PRO A 222 -8.82 -10.93 15.31
C PRO A 222 -8.78 -12.39 15.79
N THR A 223 -9.65 -12.77 16.75
CA THR A 223 -9.70 -14.15 17.27
C THR A 223 -10.34 -15.08 16.24
N ALA A 224 -11.40 -14.61 15.55
CA ALA A 224 -12.03 -15.36 14.46
C ALA A 224 -11.07 -15.49 13.27
N ALA A 225 -10.29 -14.45 12.94
CA ALA A 225 -9.27 -14.50 11.90
C ALA A 225 -8.20 -15.55 12.18
N PHE A 226 -7.70 -15.60 13.43
CA PHE A 226 -6.74 -16.61 13.86
C PHE A 226 -7.33 -18.02 13.76
N ALA A 227 -8.56 -18.23 14.26
CA ALA A 227 -9.23 -19.51 14.21
C ALA A 227 -9.48 -19.99 12.78
N ALA A 228 -9.93 -19.11 11.87
CA ALA A 228 -10.19 -19.45 10.48
C ALA A 228 -8.93 -19.88 9.73
N MET A 229 -7.79 -19.16 9.93
CA MET A 229 -6.51 -19.56 9.36
C MET A 229 -6.04 -20.92 9.91
N MET A 230 -6.07 -21.11 11.24
CA MET A 230 -5.64 -22.37 11.88
C MET A 230 -6.51 -23.57 11.49
N ALA A 231 -7.81 -23.36 11.21
CA ALA A 231 -8.75 -24.37 10.71
C ALA A 231 -8.63 -24.61 9.21
N GLU A 232 -7.84 -23.79 8.50
CA GLU A 232 -7.70 -23.79 7.04
C GLU A 232 -9.02 -23.47 6.29
N ASP A 233 -9.94 -22.76 6.95
CA ASP A 233 -11.19 -22.26 6.34
C ASP A 233 -10.91 -21.14 5.30
N VAL A 234 -9.72 -20.55 5.34
CA VAL A 234 -9.19 -19.58 4.38
C VAL A 234 -7.74 -19.93 4.06
N ASP A 235 -7.29 -19.57 2.85
CA ASP A 235 -5.96 -19.93 2.34
C ASP A 235 -4.91 -18.87 2.62
N ALA A 236 -5.36 -17.63 2.74
CA ALA A 236 -4.50 -16.49 3.07
C ALA A 236 -5.29 -15.39 3.79
N PHE A 237 -4.56 -14.56 4.51
CA PHE A 237 -5.06 -13.33 5.11
C PHE A 237 -4.06 -12.20 4.82
N GLN A 238 -4.46 -11.23 4.02
CA GLN A 238 -3.65 -10.04 3.80
C GLN A 238 -3.88 -9.05 4.94
N SER A 239 -2.78 -8.48 5.49
CA SER A 239 -2.84 -7.60 6.66
C SER A 239 -3.53 -8.25 7.86
N PHE A 240 -2.92 -9.33 8.37
CA PHE A 240 -3.46 -10.13 9.47
C PHE A 240 -3.69 -9.27 10.73
N PRO A 241 -4.91 -9.29 11.33
CA PRO A 241 -5.31 -8.29 12.34
C PRO A 241 -4.71 -8.48 13.74
N ALA A 242 -4.00 -9.60 13.99
CA ALA A 242 -3.42 -9.94 15.29
C ALA A 242 -1.92 -10.26 15.16
N PRO A 243 -1.06 -9.24 14.99
CA PRO A 243 0.38 -9.47 14.79
C PRO A 243 1.04 -10.24 15.93
N GLU A 244 0.51 -10.16 17.16
CA GLU A 244 0.96 -10.97 18.31
C GLU A 244 0.84 -12.48 18.11
N ASN A 245 0.00 -12.93 17.18
CA ASN A 245 -0.20 -14.35 16.88
C ASN A 245 0.66 -14.86 15.72
N LEU A 246 1.33 -13.99 14.97
CA LEU A 246 2.15 -14.36 13.81
C LEU A 246 3.23 -15.41 14.13
N PRO A 247 3.92 -15.37 15.30
CA PRO A 247 4.88 -16.41 15.65
C PRO A 247 4.29 -17.83 15.72
N GLN A 248 2.98 -17.97 15.93
CA GLN A 248 2.32 -19.28 15.95
C GLN A 248 2.17 -19.87 14.53
N PHE A 249 1.91 -19.01 13.56
CA PHE A 249 1.91 -19.42 12.14
C PHE A 249 3.32 -19.72 11.63
N ASP A 250 4.31 -18.94 12.04
CA ASP A 250 5.72 -19.17 11.66
C ASP A 250 6.25 -20.51 12.17
N ALA A 251 5.76 -20.96 13.33
CA ALA A 251 6.12 -22.25 13.91
C ALA A 251 5.36 -23.44 13.32
N ASP A 252 4.29 -23.22 12.55
CA ASP A 252 3.44 -24.26 11.95
C ASP A 252 3.80 -24.45 10.47
N PRO A 253 4.29 -25.63 10.05
CA PRO A 253 4.77 -25.87 8.69
C PRO A 253 3.67 -25.80 7.61
N ARG A 254 2.40 -25.72 7.98
CA ARG A 254 1.28 -25.53 7.04
C ARG A 254 1.22 -24.10 6.49
N PHE A 255 1.82 -23.14 7.18
CA PHE A 255 1.73 -21.73 6.87
C PHE A 255 3.09 -21.09 6.57
N LYS A 256 3.03 -19.91 5.98
CA LYS A 256 4.16 -18.99 5.83
C LYS A 256 3.72 -17.58 6.13
N LEU A 257 4.65 -16.80 6.63
CA LEU A 257 4.48 -15.36 6.79
C LEU A 257 5.06 -14.62 5.58
N LEU A 258 4.36 -13.59 5.12
CA LEU A 258 4.85 -12.63 4.15
C LEU A 258 4.92 -11.29 4.88
N ILE A 259 6.13 -10.91 5.28
CA ILE A 259 6.39 -9.68 6.03
C ILE A 259 7.10 -8.70 5.11
N GLY A 260 6.42 -7.62 4.78
CA GLY A 260 6.91 -6.56 3.92
C GLY A 260 6.64 -5.18 4.51
N SER A 261 6.66 -4.17 3.67
CA SER A 261 6.34 -2.79 4.04
C SER A 261 5.05 -2.30 3.38
N THR A 262 4.37 -1.38 4.06
CA THR A 262 3.23 -0.61 3.52
C THR A 262 3.70 0.80 3.15
N GLU A 263 2.80 1.68 2.75
CA GLU A 263 3.06 3.14 2.67
C GLU A 263 2.90 3.85 4.02
N GLY A 264 2.81 3.13 5.12
CA GLY A 264 2.58 3.72 6.43
C GLY A 264 3.86 4.24 7.10
N GLU A 265 4.35 5.45 6.72
CA GLU A 265 5.47 6.12 7.36
C GLU A 265 5.08 6.70 8.70
N THR A 266 5.47 6.03 9.78
CA THR A 266 5.20 6.51 11.14
C THR A 266 6.26 7.50 11.60
N ILE A 267 5.80 8.68 12.00
CA ILE A 267 6.66 9.79 12.44
C ILE A 267 6.27 10.30 13.83
N LEU A 268 7.26 10.74 14.60
CA LEU A 268 7.09 11.66 15.72
C LEU A 268 7.11 13.09 15.16
N SER A 269 5.94 13.62 14.86
CA SER A 269 5.84 14.94 14.27
C SER A 269 6.04 16.04 15.30
N THR A 270 6.86 17.05 14.93
CA THR A 270 7.10 18.27 15.69
C THR A 270 6.39 19.44 15.02
N ASN A 271 5.86 20.38 15.80
CA ASN A 271 5.40 21.65 15.25
C ASN A 271 6.61 22.58 15.07
N ASN A 272 7.13 22.73 13.84
CA ASN A 272 8.37 23.43 13.56
C ASN A 272 8.30 24.96 13.76
N LYS A 273 7.13 25.55 14.00
CA LYS A 273 6.97 26.97 14.36
C LYS A 273 6.77 27.19 15.85
N MET A 274 6.55 26.13 16.63
CA MET A 274 6.28 26.21 18.06
C MET A 274 7.58 26.06 18.87
N PRO A 275 7.98 27.02 19.71
CA PRO A 275 9.10 26.82 20.64
C PRO A 275 8.84 25.64 21.59
N PRO A 276 9.84 24.79 21.88
CA PRO A 276 11.24 24.93 21.45
C PRO A 276 11.57 24.21 20.14
N PHE A 277 10.57 23.66 19.41
CA PHE A 277 10.78 22.85 18.19
C PHE A 277 11.08 23.66 16.94
N ASP A 278 10.99 25.00 17.01
CA ASP A 278 11.53 25.93 16.01
C ASP A 278 13.07 25.91 15.94
N ASN A 279 13.73 25.44 17.01
CA ASN A 279 15.17 25.25 17.06
C ASN A 279 15.56 23.86 16.50
N LYS A 280 16.38 23.86 15.44
CA LYS A 280 16.90 22.63 14.81
C LYS A 280 17.66 21.72 15.77
N LEU A 281 18.45 22.28 16.71
CA LEU A 281 19.21 21.50 17.69
C LEU A 281 18.26 20.69 18.60
N VAL A 282 17.10 21.25 18.96
CA VAL A 282 16.09 20.54 19.76
C VAL A 282 15.48 19.38 18.95
N ARG A 283 15.14 19.60 17.67
CA ARG A 283 14.64 18.52 16.81
C ARG A 283 15.69 17.43 16.58
N GLN A 284 16.97 17.82 16.42
CA GLN A 284 18.07 16.88 16.32
C GLN A 284 18.24 16.08 17.62
N ALA A 285 18.11 16.72 18.77
CA ALA A 285 18.15 16.05 20.07
C ALA A 285 17.02 15.02 20.21
N LEU A 286 15.79 15.38 19.82
CA LEU A 286 14.66 14.44 19.76
C LEU A 286 15.00 13.20 18.92
N ALA A 287 15.53 13.39 17.71
CA ALA A 287 15.86 12.30 16.81
C ALA A 287 16.91 11.33 17.39
N HIS A 288 17.90 11.84 18.16
CA HIS A 288 18.90 11.01 18.83
C HIS A 288 18.41 10.44 20.18
N ALA A 289 17.32 10.96 20.76
CA ALA A 289 16.74 10.44 22.00
C ALA A 289 15.88 9.18 21.76
N ILE A 290 15.53 8.87 20.52
CA ILE A 290 14.57 7.82 20.16
C ILE A 290 15.26 6.55 19.71
N ASP A 291 15.01 5.44 20.44
CA ASP A 291 15.33 4.08 20.02
C ASP A 291 14.15 3.51 19.21
N ARG A 292 14.29 3.50 17.89
CA ARG A 292 13.26 3.03 16.96
C ARG A 292 12.96 1.56 17.14
N GLN A 293 14.00 0.73 17.36
CA GLN A 293 13.81 -0.71 17.50
C GLN A 293 13.02 -1.03 18.77
N ALA A 294 13.29 -0.34 19.87
CA ALA A 294 12.52 -0.53 21.09
C ALA A 294 11.02 -0.17 20.93
N ILE A 295 10.70 0.80 20.05
CA ILE A 295 9.31 1.13 19.75
C ILE A 295 8.68 0.02 18.89
N ILE A 296 9.38 -0.45 17.86
CA ILE A 296 8.91 -1.55 17.00
C ILE A 296 8.66 -2.80 17.84
N ASP A 297 9.59 -3.17 18.71
CA ASP A 297 9.46 -4.36 19.56
C ASP A 297 8.30 -4.22 20.56
N GLY A 298 8.20 -3.07 21.23
CA GLY A 298 7.22 -2.86 22.29
C GLY A 298 5.81 -2.50 21.82
N ALA A 299 5.68 -1.79 20.70
CA ALA A 299 4.38 -1.33 20.19
C ALA A 299 3.87 -2.17 19.01
N MET A 300 4.77 -2.75 18.19
CA MET A 300 4.46 -3.43 16.93
C MET A 300 4.87 -4.90 16.94
N PHE A 301 5.19 -5.48 18.12
CA PHE A 301 5.57 -6.91 18.28
C PHE A 301 6.76 -7.34 17.40
N GLY A 302 7.67 -6.43 17.11
CA GLY A 302 8.83 -6.67 16.25
C GLY A 302 8.55 -6.46 14.74
N TYR A 303 7.33 -6.15 14.34
CA TYR A 303 6.97 -5.94 12.93
C TYR A 303 6.98 -4.45 12.56
N GLY A 304 7.95 -4.07 11.76
CA GLY A 304 8.19 -2.72 11.26
C GLY A 304 9.64 -2.58 10.81
N THR A 305 9.90 -1.61 9.95
CA THR A 305 11.25 -1.31 9.46
C THR A 305 11.63 0.09 9.88
N PRO A 306 12.73 0.31 10.63
CA PRO A 306 13.20 1.66 10.94
C PRO A 306 13.41 2.49 9.68
N ILE A 307 12.98 3.76 9.68
CA ILE A 307 13.18 4.69 8.57
C ILE A 307 13.91 5.93 9.03
N GLY A 308 14.62 6.59 8.10
CA GLY A 308 15.35 7.83 8.34
C GLY A 308 14.82 9.03 7.56
N SER A 309 13.75 8.84 6.79
CA SER A 309 13.07 9.83 5.98
C SER A 309 11.62 9.42 5.70
N HIS A 310 10.94 10.14 4.84
CA HIS A 310 9.52 9.96 4.55
C HIS A 310 9.33 9.17 3.24
N PHE A 311 9.82 7.92 3.21
CA PHE A 311 9.54 6.95 2.13
C PHE A 311 9.61 5.53 2.66
N ALA A 312 8.76 4.68 2.10
CA ALA A 312 8.72 3.26 2.35
C ALA A 312 9.97 2.55 1.78
N PRO A 313 10.54 1.56 2.47
CA PRO A 313 11.70 0.81 1.99
C PRO A 313 11.53 0.10 0.64
N HIS A 314 10.29 -0.20 0.22
CA HIS A 314 10.01 -0.77 -1.10
C HIS A 314 9.95 0.29 -2.23
N ASN A 315 9.88 1.58 -1.89
CA ASN A 315 9.83 2.64 -2.90
C ASN A 315 11.15 2.66 -3.71
N PRO A 316 11.10 2.68 -5.05
CA PRO A 316 12.31 2.69 -5.89
C PRO A 316 13.27 3.88 -5.64
N ALA A 317 12.77 4.98 -5.09
CA ALA A 317 13.57 6.14 -4.74
C ALA A 317 14.05 6.14 -3.27
N TYR A 318 13.70 5.14 -2.48
CA TYR A 318 14.12 5.04 -1.07
C TYR A 318 15.64 5.07 -0.92
N ILE A 319 16.10 5.76 0.11
CA ILE A 319 17.47 5.69 0.62
C ILE A 319 17.46 5.50 2.13
N ASP A 320 18.34 4.66 2.66
CA ASP A 320 18.48 4.50 4.10
C ASP A 320 19.24 5.68 4.71
N LEU A 321 18.52 6.49 5.48
CA LEU A 321 19.04 7.65 6.21
C LEU A 321 18.93 7.47 7.74
N THR A 322 18.68 6.26 8.22
CA THR A 322 18.57 5.94 9.65
C THR A 322 19.81 6.36 10.44
N GLY A 323 20.99 6.28 9.79
CA GLY A 323 22.26 6.69 10.37
C GLY A 323 22.36 8.17 10.74
N ASN A 324 21.52 9.05 10.17
CA ASN A 324 21.51 10.49 10.53
C ASN A 324 21.03 10.73 11.97
N SER A 325 20.28 9.80 12.54
CA SER A 325 19.63 9.94 13.87
C SER A 325 19.71 8.62 14.66
N ASN A 326 20.92 8.05 14.77
CA ASN A 326 21.16 6.90 15.64
C ASN A 326 20.80 7.23 17.09
N TYR A 327 20.24 6.26 17.80
CA TYR A 327 19.94 6.38 19.23
C TYR A 327 21.21 6.70 20.03
N ASP A 328 21.28 7.89 20.60
CA ASP A 328 22.39 8.40 21.41
C ASP A 328 21.87 9.42 22.44
N PRO A 329 21.40 8.95 23.60
CA PRO A 329 20.90 9.84 24.64
C PRO A 329 21.94 10.84 25.19
N ALA A 330 23.23 10.50 25.11
CA ALA A 330 24.28 11.41 25.55
C ALA A 330 24.43 12.60 24.59
N LYS A 331 24.41 12.32 23.28
CA LYS A 331 24.38 13.34 22.24
C LYS A 331 23.11 14.20 22.32
N ALA A 332 21.95 13.55 22.56
CA ALA A 332 20.70 14.28 22.73
C ALA A 332 20.78 15.31 23.87
N LYS A 333 21.29 14.91 25.04
CA LYS A 333 21.52 15.83 26.17
C LYS A 333 22.48 16.98 25.84
N ALA A 334 23.57 16.68 25.13
CA ALA A 334 24.55 17.72 24.73
C ALA A 334 23.91 18.75 23.78
N LEU A 335 23.10 18.28 22.80
CA LEU A 335 22.36 19.14 21.88
C LEU A 335 21.31 20.01 22.60
N LEU A 336 20.61 19.45 23.59
CA LEU A 336 19.66 20.20 24.40
C LEU A 336 20.37 21.28 25.21
N ALA A 337 21.52 20.98 25.81
CA ALA A 337 22.32 21.99 26.55
C ALA A 337 22.82 23.11 25.62
N GLU A 338 23.29 22.76 24.40
CA GLU A 338 23.69 23.73 23.38
C GLU A 338 22.52 24.62 22.93
N ALA A 339 21.32 24.04 22.84
CA ALA A 339 20.08 24.75 22.51
C ALA A 339 19.55 25.63 23.66
N GLY A 340 20.18 25.62 24.85
CA GLY A 340 19.74 26.37 26.02
C GLY A 340 18.76 25.66 26.95
N PHE A 341 18.58 24.33 26.79
CA PHE A 341 17.66 23.49 27.55
C PHE A 341 18.40 22.43 28.40
N ALA A 342 19.52 22.82 29.05
CA ALA A 342 20.29 21.90 29.90
C ALA A 342 19.48 21.29 31.04
N ASP A 343 18.49 22.03 31.58
CA ASP A 343 17.56 21.58 32.62
C ASP A 343 16.33 20.89 32.09
N GLY A 344 16.25 20.71 30.75
CA GLY A 344 15.10 20.12 30.08
C GLY A 344 13.91 21.08 29.91
N PHE A 345 12.78 20.51 29.45
CA PHE A 345 11.51 21.23 29.29
C PHE A 345 10.30 20.29 29.28
N THR A 346 9.11 20.89 29.47
CA THR A 346 7.83 20.17 29.35
C THR A 346 7.15 20.50 28.02
N THR A 347 6.53 19.51 27.41
CA THR A 347 5.75 19.65 26.17
C THR A 347 4.54 18.71 26.16
N THR A 348 3.64 18.89 25.21
CA THR A 348 2.51 17.96 25.00
C THR A 348 2.86 16.89 23.97
N LEU A 349 2.33 15.68 24.15
CA LEU A 349 2.35 14.57 23.18
C LEU A 349 0.90 14.14 22.92
N LYS A 350 0.30 14.68 21.85
CA LYS A 350 -1.07 14.38 21.45
C LYS A 350 -1.12 13.13 20.57
N LEU A 351 -1.84 12.09 21.01
CA LEU A 351 -1.84 10.78 20.37
C LEU A 351 -3.22 10.41 19.82
N PRO A 352 -3.34 10.06 18.53
CA PRO A 352 -4.55 9.47 17.97
C PRO A 352 -4.75 8.03 18.46
N GLN A 353 -5.90 7.42 18.13
CA GLN A 353 -6.30 6.10 18.61
C GLN A 353 -5.41 4.92 18.19
N PRO A 354 -4.78 4.85 16.99
CA PRO A 354 -4.04 3.67 16.55
C PRO A 354 -2.96 3.21 17.55
N SER A 355 -2.75 1.89 17.64
CA SER A 355 -1.83 1.28 18.59
C SER A 355 -0.38 1.75 18.40
N TYR A 356 0.05 1.98 17.16
CA TYR A 356 1.38 2.53 16.88
C TYR A 356 1.62 3.88 17.57
N ALA A 357 0.57 4.71 17.69
CA ALA A 357 0.65 6.01 18.35
C ALA A 357 0.54 5.87 19.87
N ARG A 358 -0.47 5.17 20.40
CA ARG A 358 -0.70 5.09 21.86
C ARG A 358 0.38 4.29 22.57
N ARG A 359 0.67 3.06 22.12
CA ARG A 359 1.74 2.24 22.73
C ARG A 359 3.12 2.83 22.44
N GLY A 360 3.37 3.25 21.19
CA GLY A 360 4.63 3.91 20.80
C GLY A 360 4.86 5.20 21.57
N GLY A 361 3.81 5.98 21.82
CA GLY A 361 3.87 7.23 22.56
C GLY A 361 4.31 7.07 24.03
N GLU A 362 3.88 6.02 24.71
CA GLU A 362 4.34 5.73 26.07
C GLU A 362 5.84 5.40 26.12
N ILE A 363 6.32 4.61 25.16
CA ILE A 363 7.74 4.27 25.01
C ILE A 363 8.56 5.54 24.72
N ILE A 364 8.10 6.35 23.74
CA ILE A 364 8.75 7.59 23.37
C ILE A 364 8.78 8.58 24.55
N ALA A 365 7.69 8.76 25.29
CA ALA A 365 7.65 9.62 26.46
C ALA A 365 8.67 9.21 27.53
N ALA A 366 8.87 7.89 27.72
CA ALA A 366 9.87 7.37 28.64
C ALA A 366 11.31 7.66 28.14
N GLN A 367 11.58 7.48 26.84
CA GLN A 367 12.88 7.78 26.22
C GLN A 367 13.19 9.28 26.28
N LEU A 368 12.23 10.15 25.99
CA LEU A 368 12.36 11.61 26.07
C LEU A 368 12.64 12.07 27.51
N ARG A 369 11.95 11.47 28.49
CA ARG A 369 12.19 11.77 29.93
C ARG A 369 13.65 11.46 30.32
N ALA A 370 14.25 10.41 29.78
CA ALA A 370 15.64 10.04 30.07
C ALA A 370 16.66 11.12 29.62
N VAL A 371 16.28 12.00 28.71
CA VAL A 371 17.12 13.12 28.25
C VAL A 371 16.66 14.47 28.76
N GLY A 372 15.61 14.54 29.64
CA GLY A 372 15.13 15.79 30.24
C GLY A 372 13.93 16.41 29.54
N ILE A 373 13.30 15.73 28.58
CA ILE A 373 12.08 16.20 27.91
C ILE A 373 10.87 15.51 28.54
N TYR A 374 9.97 16.29 29.16
CA TYR A 374 8.78 15.77 29.82
C TYR A 374 7.58 15.94 28.89
N ALA A 375 7.28 14.89 28.11
CA ALA A 375 6.15 14.84 27.20
C ALA A 375 4.88 14.38 27.92
N GLU A 376 3.91 15.29 28.08
CA GLU A 376 2.61 15.03 28.70
C GLU A 376 1.67 14.40 27.66
N ILE A 377 1.31 13.12 27.86
CA ILE A 377 0.45 12.39 26.92
C ILE A 377 -0.99 12.86 27.03
N SER A 378 -1.58 13.19 25.89
CA SER A 378 -2.99 13.49 25.70
C SER A 378 -3.56 12.59 24.60
N ASN A 379 -4.36 11.59 24.97
CA ASN A 379 -5.03 10.69 24.03
C ASN A 379 -6.26 11.39 23.42
N LEU A 380 -6.34 11.41 22.09
CA LEU A 380 -7.41 12.05 21.33
C LEU A 380 -8.16 11.01 20.50
N GLU A 381 -9.46 11.22 20.36
CA GLU A 381 -10.23 10.56 19.31
C GLU A 381 -9.85 11.14 17.93
N TRP A 382 -10.01 10.37 16.85
CA TRP A 382 -9.53 10.78 15.52
C TRP A 382 -10.07 12.15 15.08
N ALA A 383 -11.36 12.40 15.29
CA ALA A 383 -11.97 13.68 14.96
C ALA A 383 -11.37 14.86 15.76
N GLN A 384 -11.02 14.64 17.04
CA GLN A 384 -10.35 15.63 17.90
C GLN A 384 -8.91 15.86 17.44
N TRP A 385 -8.20 14.79 17.03
CA TRP A 385 -6.85 14.90 16.49
C TRP A 385 -6.86 15.73 15.19
N LEU A 386 -7.79 15.45 14.26
CA LEU A 386 -7.95 16.23 13.04
C LEU A 386 -8.23 17.71 13.31
N GLU A 387 -9.05 18.01 14.33
CA GLU A 387 -9.38 19.38 14.68
C GLU A 387 -8.21 20.10 15.38
N GLN A 388 -7.66 19.51 16.43
CA GLN A 388 -6.64 20.16 17.26
C GLN A 388 -5.26 20.15 16.63
N VAL A 389 -4.83 18.97 16.12
CA VAL A 389 -3.46 18.77 15.60
C VAL A 389 -3.39 19.17 14.14
N PHE A 390 -4.18 18.54 13.27
CA PHE A 390 -4.04 18.70 11.83
C PHE A 390 -4.49 20.09 11.36
N ARG A 391 -5.67 20.55 11.76
CA ARG A 391 -6.20 21.87 11.37
C ARG A 391 -5.70 22.98 12.30
N GLY A 392 -5.83 22.76 13.61
CA GLY A 392 -5.54 23.76 14.65
C GLY A 392 -4.06 23.96 14.92
N LYS A 393 -3.20 22.98 14.56
CA LYS A 393 -1.74 23.02 14.81
C LYS A 393 -1.38 23.25 16.28
N ASP A 394 -2.31 22.92 17.19
CA ASP A 394 -2.18 23.07 18.64
C ASP A 394 -1.57 21.78 19.23
N TYR A 395 -0.26 21.63 19.07
CA TYR A 395 0.49 20.50 19.62
C TYR A 395 2.00 20.81 19.64
N GLY A 396 2.72 20.23 20.58
CA GLY A 396 4.19 20.19 20.57
C GLY A 396 4.68 18.98 19.77
N LEU A 397 4.22 17.78 20.19
CA LEU A 397 4.53 16.49 19.60
C LEU A 397 3.26 15.70 19.30
N THR A 398 3.30 14.91 18.22
CA THR A 398 2.27 13.91 17.92
C THR A 398 2.90 12.72 17.18
N ILE A 399 2.23 11.55 17.22
CA ILE A 399 2.64 10.39 16.44
C ILE A 399 1.53 10.08 15.45
N VAL A 400 1.88 9.99 14.17
CA VAL A 400 0.94 9.63 13.11
C VAL A 400 1.68 8.84 12.03
N SER A 401 0.96 7.98 11.34
CA SER A 401 1.44 7.26 10.14
C SER A 401 0.79 7.89 8.92
N HIS A 402 1.61 8.34 7.98
CA HIS A 402 1.20 8.74 6.64
C HIS A 402 1.09 7.50 5.76
N THR A 403 0.06 7.42 4.94
CA THR A 403 -0.24 6.24 4.12
C THR A 403 -0.43 6.56 2.64
N GLU A 404 -0.30 7.83 2.29
CA GLU A 404 -0.43 8.29 0.92
C GLU A 404 0.91 8.13 0.17
N PRO A 405 0.97 7.27 -0.86
CA PRO A 405 2.20 7.08 -1.62
C PRO A 405 2.70 8.39 -2.26
N MET A 406 4.00 8.59 -2.25
CA MET A 406 4.65 9.73 -2.90
C MET A 406 4.27 11.12 -2.33
N ASP A 407 3.78 11.18 -1.11
CA ASP A 407 3.29 12.44 -0.51
C ASP A 407 4.39 13.34 0.08
N ILE A 408 5.68 13.05 -0.13
CA ILE A 408 6.82 13.87 0.32
C ILE A 408 6.68 15.38 0.01
N GLY A 409 5.83 15.73 -0.97
CA GLY A 409 5.45 17.11 -1.29
C GLY A 409 4.76 17.86 -0.16
N ILE A 410 4.25 17.18 0.87
CA ILE A 410 3.67 17.83 2.07
C ILE A 410 4.69 18.70 2.80
N TYR A 411 5.98 18.36 2.75
CA TYR A 411 7.07 19.13 3.34
C TYR A 411 7.37 20.46 2.61
N ALA A 412 6.83 20.63 1.40
CA ALA A 412 6.90 21.92 0.68
C ALA A 412 5.73 22.85 0.98
N ARG A 413 4.82 22.46 1.86
CA ARG A 413 3.65 23.26 2.27
C ARG A 413 3.86 23.88 3.64
N PRO A 414 4.23 25.18 3.76
CA PRO A 414 4.54 25.82 5.05
C PRO A 414 3.36 25.87 6.04
N ASP A 415 2.15 25.72 5.53
CA ASP A 415 0.88 25.67 6.28
C ASP A 415 0.45 24.25 6.65
N TYR A 416 1.19 23.20 6.22
CA TYR A 416 0.90 21.84 6.65
C TYR A 416 1.05 21.71 8.16
N TYR A 417 0.46 20.71 8.79
CA TYR A 417 0.29 20.69 10.25
C TYR A 417 1.60 20.75 11.04
N PHE A 418 2.71 20.23 10.52
CA PHE A 418 4.04 20.34 11.15
C PHE A 418 4.80 21.65 10.84
N GLN A 419 4.25 22.52 10.01
CA GLN A 419 4.68 23.91 9.75
C GLN A 419 6.16 24.08 9.37
N TYR A 420 6.72 23.15 8.60
CA TYR A 420 8.06 23.28 8.05
C TYR A 420 8.07 24.29 6.90
N ASP A 421 8.99 25.24 6.94
CA ASP A 421 9.09 26.33 5.97
C ASP A 421 10.53 26.46 5.47
N ASN A 422 10.82 25.91 4.29
CA ASN A 422 12.14 25.93 3.67
C ASN A 422 12.01 26.25 2.17
N PRO A 423 12.33 27.49 1.74
CA PRO A 423 12.22 27.90 0.33
C PRO A 423 13.08 27.06 -0.63
N ALA A 424 14.24 26.56 -0.20
CA ALA A 424 15.08 25.71 -1.04
C ALA A 424 14.43 24.34 -1.29
N PHE A 425 13.76 23.78 -0.26
CA PHE A 425 13.00 22.56 -0.41
C PHE A 425 11.77 22.75 -1.32
N GLN A 426 11.08 23.88 -1.17
CA GLN A 426 9.93 24.23 -2.03
C GLN A 426 10.35 24.35 -3.51
N ASP A 427 11.51 24.96 -3.78
CA ASP A 427 12.08 25.03 -5.13
C ASP A 427 12.44 23.62 -5.67
N LEU A 428 13.07 22.78 -4.86
CA LEU A 428 13.36 21.39 -5.22
C LEU A 428 12.09 20.64 -5.62
N MET A 429 11.01 20.75 -4.83
CA MET A 429 9.74 20.08 -5.12
C MET A 429 9.05 20.66 -6.36
N THR A 430 9.19 21.94 -6.62
CA THR A 430 8.70 22.58 -7.86
C THR A 430 9.42 22.00 -9.08
N ARG A 431 10.74 21.91 -9.04
CA ARG A 431 11.56 21.31 -10.11
C ARG A 431 11.25 19.82 -10.30
N LEU A 432 11.09 19.07 -9.20
CA LEU A 432 10.71 17.66 -9.24
C LEU A 432 9.37 17.45 -9.94
N THR A 433 8.36 18.25 -9.62
CA THR A 433 7.04 18.18 -10.26
C THR A 433 7.12 18.44 -11.76
N ALA A 434 7.97 19.38 -12.19
CA ALA A 434 8.16 19.72 -13.60
C ALA A 434 9.04 18.72 -14.37
N THR A 435 9.70 17.77 -13.70
CA THR A 435 10.63 16.81 -14.31
C THR A 435 9.91 15.51 -14.61
N SER A 436 9.94 15.04 -15.86
CA SER A 436 9.37 13.75 -16.31
C SER A 436 10.41 12.64 -16.50
N ASP A 437 11.70 12.98 -16.60
CA ASP A 437 12.79 12.00 -16.73
C ASP A 437 12.91 11.17 -15.45
N PRO A 438 12.75 9.83 -15.50
CA PRO A 438 12.69 8.99 -14.30
C PRO A 438 14.00 8.96 -13.52
N VAL A 439 15.16 9.07 -14.19
CA VAL A 439 16.46 9.06 -13.51
C VAL A 439 16.67 10.35 -12.73
N GLN A 440 16.35 11.50 -13.34
CA GLN A 440 16.43 12.79 -12.66
C GLN A 440 15.42 12.87 -11.51
N ARG A 441 14.20 12.37 -11.70
CA ARG A 441 13.18 12.32 -10.64
C ARG A 441 13.66 11.52 -9.44
N THR A 442 14.18 10.31 -9.66
CA THR A 442 14.71 9.47 -8.58
C THR A 442 15.80 10.22 -7.80
N ALA A 443 16.75 10.87 -8.49
CA ALA A 443 17.80 11.64 -7.85
C ALA A 443 17.24 12.82 -7.01
N MET A 444 16.25 13.55 -7.53
CA MET A 444 15.59 14.64 -6.80
C MET A 444 14.78 14.15 -5.60
N LEU A 445 14.11 12.99 -5.69
CA LEU A 445 13.42 12.36 -4.56
C LEU A 445 14.39 11.93 -3.46
N GLN A 446 15.57 11.42 -3.82
CA GLN A 446 16.64 11.10 -2.88
C GLN A 446 17.24 12.35 -2.23
N GLU A 447 17.40 13.43 -3.00
CA GLU A 447 17.80 14.75 -2.46
C GLU A 447 16.75 15.27 -1.47
N ALA A 448 15.46 15.21 -1.80
CA ALA A 448 14.37 15.62 -0.93
C ALA A 448 14.37 14.87 0.40
N GLN A 449 14.52 13.53 0.36
CA GLN A 449 14.66 12.69 1.57
C GLN A 449 15.85 13.12 2.41
N THR A 450 16.99 13.39 1.76
CA THR A 450 18.22 13.83 2.45
C THR A 450 18.02 15.16 3.16
N VAL A 451 17.38 16.13 2.51
CA VAL A 451 17.11 17.45 3.10
C VAL A 451 16.24 17.33 4.35
N ILE A 452 15.07 16.68 4.26
CA ILE A 452 14.14 16.60 5.40
C ILE A 452 14.71 15.78 6.57
N SER A 453 15.53 14.76 6.27
CA SER A 453 16.25 13.98 7.28
C SER A 453 17.31 14.83 8.01
N GLN A 454 18.14 15.59 7.28
CA GLN A 454 19.19 16.44 7.84
C GLN A 454 18.65 17.69 8.54
N GLU A 455 17.47 18.16 8.15
CA GLU A 455 16.76 19.25 8.83
C GLU A 455 16.01 18.78 10.09
N TYR A 456 15.93 17.47 10.31
CA TYR A 456 15.20 16.85 11.44
C TYR A 456 13.78 17.41 11.55
N VAL A 457 13.10 17.52 10.42
CA VAL A 457 11.75 18.13 10.35
C VAL A 457 10.79 17.39 11.26
N ASN A 458 10.87 16.07 11.27
CA ASN A 458 10.17 15.15 12.14
C ASN A 458 11.14 14.09 12.68
N GLY A 459 10.78 13.41 13.76
CA GLY A 459 11.41 12.15 14.16
C GLY A 459 10.87 11.02 13.30
N TYR A 460 11.64 10.55 12.31
CA TYR A 460 11.27 9.40 11.51
C TYR A 460 11.43 8.13 12.32
N LEU A 461 10.37 7.36 12.49
CA LEU A 461 10.32 6.21 13.38
C LEU A 461 10.47 4.90 12.60
N PHE A 462 9.41 4.47 11.97
CA PHE A 462 9.38 3.19 11.26
C PHE A 462 8.27 3.16 10.21
N GLN A 463 8.49 2.30 9.22
CA GLN A 463 7.47 1.90 8.25
C GLN A 463 6.61 0.81 8.86
N LEU A 464 5.27 0.95 8.77
CA LEU A 464 4.34 -0.10 9.17
C LEU A 464 4.55 -1.33 8.29
N ALA A 465 4.64 -2.49 8.93
CA ALA A 465 4.76 -3.74 8.20
C ALA A 465 3.45 -4.14 7.51
N ALA A 466 3.58 -4.68 6.30
CA ALA A 466 2.56 -5.55 5.73
C ALA A 466 2.75 -6.94 6.34
N THR A 467 1.72 -7.45 7.04
CA THR A 467 1.80 -8.72 7.76
C THR A 467 0.75 -9.68 7.21
N SER A 468 1.13 -10.49 6.22
CA SER A 468 0.24 -11.48 5.61
C SER A 468 0.58 -12.89 6.08
N VAL A 469 -0.44 -13.72 6.22
CA VAL A 469 -0.32 -15.16 6.48
C VAL A 469 -0.92 -15.91 5.29
N ALA A 470 -0.25 -16.96 4.83
CA ALA A 470 -0.76 -17.80 3.76
C ALA A 470 -0.43 -19.28 4.02
N LYS A 471 -1.24 -20.20 3.48
CA LYS A 471 -0.87 -21.61 3.39
C LYS A 471 0.45 -21.75 2.62
N ILE A 472 1.26 -22.73 2.99
CA ILE A 472 2.61 -22.89 2.42
C ILE A 472 2.60 -23.05 0.90
N GLY A 473 1.55 -23.64 0.32
CA GLY A 473 1.38 -23.86 -1.12
C GLY A 473 1.01 -22.59 -1.91
N VAL A 474 0.48 -21.54 -1.30
CA VAL A 474 0.11 -20.30 -1.99
C VAL A 474 1.37 -19.56 -2.44
N GLN A 475 1.47 -19.18 -3.71
CA GLN A 475 2.60 -18.44 -4.28
C GLN A 475 2.13 -17.14 -4.93
N GLY A 476 3.05 -16.20 -5.19
CA GLY A 476 2.82 -14.99 -5.97
C GLY A 476 2.06 -13.87 -5.27
N MET A 477 1.67 -14.01 -3.99
CA MET A 477 1.15 -12.86 -3.22
C MET A 477 2.22 -11.78 -3.07
N TRP A 478 1.80 -10.54 -3.15
CA TRP A 478 2.69 -9.41 -2.87
C TRP A 478 3.17 -9.47 -1.41
N VAL A 479 4.47 -9.23 -1.23
CA VAL A 479 5.09 -9.11 0.10
C VAL A 479 4.88 -7.70 0.65
N ASN A 480 5.07 -6.67 -0.20
CA ASN A 480 4.79 -5.29 0.16
C ASN A 480 3.39 -4.87 -0.28
N ALA A 481 2.87 -3.83 0.32
CA ALA A 481 1.60 -3.20 -0.02
C ALA A 481 1.82 -1.73 -0.42
N PRO A 482 2.34 -1.47 -1.64
CA PRO A 482 2.58 -0.11 -2.14
C PRO A 482 1.28 0.62 -2.52
N THR A 483 0.18 -0.08 -2.56
CA THR A 483 -1.19 0.41 -2.72
C THR A 483 -2.15 -0.57 -2.07
N GLN A 484 -3.41 -0.17 -1.94
CA GLN A 484 -4.48 -1.04 -1.46
C GLN A 484 -4.89 -2.00 -2.58
N ALA A 485 -4.29 -3.19 -2.63
CA ALA A 485 -4.58 -4.20 -3.64
C ALA A 485 -4.30 -5.61 -3.14
N ILE A 486 -5.13 -6.56 -3.54
CA ILE A 486 -4.85 -8.00 -3.47
C ILE A 486 -4.83 -8.50 -4.91
N ASP A 487 -3.68 -8.35 -5.56
CA ASP A 487 -3.51 -8.70 -6.97
C ASP A 487 -3.47 -10.23 -7.16
N LEU A 488 -4.55 -10.78 -7.71
CA LEU A 488 -4.71 -12.20 -7.98
C LEU A 488 -3.95 -12.68 -9.22
N THR A 489 -3.53 -11.77 -10.09
CA THR A 489 -2.97 -12.12 -11.42
C THR A 489 -1.66 -12.91 -11.34
N GLY A 490 -0.91 -12.72 -10.25
CA GLY A 490 0.34 -13.45 -9.98
C GLY A 490 0.20 -14.62 -9.01
N ILE A 491 -0.98 -14.81 -8.41
CA ILE A 491 -1.19 -15.86 -7.39
C ILE A 491 -1.40 -17.21 -8.05
N SER A 492 -0.77 -18.23 -7.46
CA SER A 492 -0.90 -19.63 -7.87
C SER A 492 -0.69 -20.56 -6.67
N TRP A 493 -1.01 -21.82 -6.87
CA TRP A 493 -0.64 -22.89 -5.95
C TRP A 493 0.66 -23.57 -6.40
N ALA A 494 1.46 -23.99 -5.44
CA ALA A 494 2.62 -24.85 -5.71
C ALA A 494 2.13 -26.23 -6.19
N ASP A 495 2.86 -26.82 -7.14
CA ASP A 495 2.63 -28.18 -7.66
C ASP A 495 2.86 -29.26 -6.58
#